data_363a699952655e43d7bcbcd2054cd569
#
_entry.id   363a699952655e43d7bcbcd2054cd569
#
_cell.length_a   1.000
_cell.length_b   1.000
_cell.length_c   1.000
_cell.angle_alpha   90.00
_cell.angle_beta   90.00
_cell.angle_gamma   90.00
#
_symmetry.space_group_name_H-M   'P 1'
#
loop_
_entity.id
_entity.type
_entity.pdbx_description
1 polymer ?
#
loop_
_entity_poly.entity_id
_entity_poly.type
_entity_poly.pdbx_seq_one_letter_code
_entity_poly.pdbx_strand_id
1 'polypeptide(L)'
;MRARLTAVHVLPSPNIWQWPELYAVENRAQDSTGEIWRALRAECDWRGLDVVDVGCGDGFHLPVFAQDAASVTGVEPHPPLVERAKARTRDVDNIRVHEGGAQRLPLSDGCADLVHARTAYFFGPGCEPGLTEADRVLRPGGALAIVDLDGAAPPYGRWLCDDVRGYDPVAVQRFFDEQGFSTVRIATVWRFERRADLEAVLRIEFAAKVAERAIAETAGTEIPVGYRLHVRRKPTGIILL
;
A
#
# COMPACT_ATOMS: atom_id res chain seq x y z
N MET A 1 -38.76 -6.80 -1.15
CA MET A 1 -37.82 -6.23 -0.14
C MET A 1 -36.49 -5.94 -0.85
N ARG A 2 -36.25 -4.69 -1.25
CA ARG A 2 -34.99 -4.33 -1.94
C ARG A 2 -33.89 -4.22 -0.90
N ALA A 3 -32.89 -5.10 -0.98
CA ALA A 3 -31.67 -4.98 -0.20
C ALA A 3 -31.04 -3.60 -0.49
N ARG A 4 -30.91 -2.76 0.53
CA ARG A 4 -30.09 -1.54 0.45
C ARG A 4 -28.65 -2.03 0.28
N LEU A 5 -28.10 -1.87 -0.92
CA LEU A 5 -26.67 -1.92 -1.14
C LEU A 5 -26.06 -0.84 -0.24
N THR A 6 -25.41 -1.21 0.84
CA THR A 6 -24.59 -0.32 1.62
C THR A 6 -23.50 0.19 0.69
N ALA A 7 -23.47 1.50 0.48
CA ALA A 7 -22.42 2.13 -0.32
C ALA A 7 -21.06 1.75 0.28
N VAL A 8 -20.20 1.19 -0.54
CA VAL A 8 -18.80 0.90 -0.16
C VAL A 8 -18.17 2.24 0.17
N HIS A 9 -17.78 2.43 1.44
CA HIS A 9 -17.20 3.69 1.88
C HIS A 9 -15.72 3.71 1.45
N VAL A 10 -15.45 4.35 0.31
CA VAL A 10 -14.07 4.55 -0.17
C VAL A 10 -13.39 5.56 0.74
N LEU A 11 -12.22 5.23 1.28
CA LEU A 11 -11.37 6.17 1.99
C LEU A 11 -10.64 7.03 0.95
N PRO A 12 -10.85 8.35 0.92
CA PRO A 12 -10.12 9.21 0.01
C PRO A 12 -8.62 9.20 0.32
N SER A 13 -7.79 9.20 -0.73
CA SER A 13 -6.36 9.47 -0.64
C SER A 13 -6.09 10.86 -1.23
N PRO A 14 -6.15 11.91 -0.40
CA PRO A 14 -6.16 13.30 -0.91
C PRO A 14 -4.87 13.63 -1.67
N ASN A 15 -3.75 13.05 -1.30
CA ASN A 15 -2.45 13.32 -1.93
C ASN A 15 -2.45 12.94 -3.40
N ILE A 16 -2.60 11.66 -3.70
CA ILE A 16 -2.58 11.16 -5.08
C ILE A 16 -3.81 11.60 -5.90
N TRP A 17 -4.98 11.79 -5.24
CA TRP A 17 -6.19 12.21 -5.94
C TRP A 17 -6.12 13.65 -6.41
N GLN A 18 -5.54 14.55 -5.60
CA GLN A 18 -5.46 15.97 -5.90
C GLN A 18 -4.15 16.37 -6.58
N TRP A 19 -3.05 15.65 -6.30
CA TRP A 19 -1.69 15.99 -6.71
C TRP A 19 -0.95 14.81 -7.36
N PRO A 20 -1.54 14.13 -8.38
CA PRO A 20 -0.98 12.88 -8.91
C PRO A 20 0.42 13.06 -9.52
N GLU A 21 0.75 14.22 -10.09
CA GLU A 21 2.08 14.51 -10.62
C GLU A 21 3.13 14.64 -9.50
N LEU A 22 2.76 15.31 -8.40
CA LEU A 22 3.64 15.46 -7.24
C LEU A 22 3.77 14.13 -6.48
N TYR A 23 2.68 13.36 -6.39
CA TYR A 23 2.72 12.01 -5.83
C TYR A 23 3.61 11.06 -6.67
N ALA A 24 3.71 11.27 -7.97
CA ALA A 24 4.66 10.53 -8.81
C ALA A 24 6.13 10.90 -8.49
N VAL A 25 6.41 12.13 -8.03
CA VAL A 25 7.74 12.52 -7.50
C VAL A 25 8.01 11.76 -6.21
N GLU A 26 7.04 11.72 -5.31
CA GLU A 26 7.11 10.97 -4.05
C GLU A 26 7.38 9.48 -4.29
N ASN A 27 6.61 8.82 -5.15
CA ASN A 27 6.80 7.41 -5.50
C ASN A 27 8.21 7.10 -6.01
N ARG A 28 8.82 8.01 -6.77
CA ARG A 28 10.21 7.84 -7.22
C ARG A 28 11.23 8.05 -6.10
N ALA A 29 10.92 8.91 -5.13
CA ALA A 29 11.78 9.17 -3.99
C ALA A 29 11.73 8.05 -2.95
N GLN A 30 10.56 7.40 -2.80
CA GLN A 30 10.37 6.32 -1.84
C GLN A 30 11.28 5.13 -2.16
N ASP A 31 11.77 4.49 -1.09
CA ASP A 31 12.53 3.23 -1.18
C ASP A 31 13.68 3.26 -2.20
N SER A 32 14.41 4.37 -2.23
CA SER A 32 15.49 4.60 -3.20
C SER A 32 16.59 3.52 -3.18
N THR A 33 16.66 2.73 -2.11
CA THR A 33 17.60 1.63 -1.93
C THR A 33 17.00 0.25 -2.19
N GLY A 34 15.68 0.16 -2.42
CA GLY A 34 14.96 -1.09 -2.73
C GLY A 34 14.74 -2.02 -1.53
N GLU A 35 14.81 -1.50 -0.30
CA GLU A 35 14.68 -2.31 0.92
C GLU A 35 13.27 -2.90 1.07
N ILE A 36 12.24 -2.15 0.69
CA ILE A 36 10.85 -2.64 0.76
C ILE A 36 10.68 -3.82 -0.21
N TRP A 37 11.17 -3.67 -1.45
CA TRP A 37 11.06 -4.73 -2.44
C TRP A 37 11.86 -5.99 -2.05
N ARG A 38 13.05 -5.82 -1.44
CA ARG A 38 13.83 -6.95 -0.92
C ARG A 38 13.12 -7.67 0.21
N ALA A 39 12.57 -6.93 1.18
CA ALA A 39 11.81 -7.51 2.28
C ALA A 39 10.55 -8.22 1.78
N LEU A 40 9.79 -7.59 0.88
CA LEU A 40 8.59 -8.19 0.30
C LEU A 40 8.92 -9.49 -0.45
N ARG A 41 10.01 -9.49 -1.25
CA ARG A 41 10.42 -10.68 -1.97
C ARG A 41 10.91 -11.81 -1.05
N ALA A 42 11.55 -11.47 0.04
CA ALA A 42 12.00 -12.46 1.04
C ALA A 42 10.82 -13.15 1.74
N GLU A 43 9.77 -12.40 2.03
CA GLU A 43 8.57 -12.92 2.71
C GLU A 43 7.56 -13.55 1.73
N CYS A 44 7.42 -12.98 0.54
CA CYS A 44 6.41 -13.34 -0.47
C CYS A 44 7.04 -13.30 -1.86
N ASP A 45 7.78 -14.34 -2.25
CA ASP A 45 8.31 -14.42 -3.62
C ASP A 45 7.17 -14.62 -4.62
N TRP A 46 6.96 -13.65 -5.50
CA TRP A 46 5.84 -13.64 -6.46
C TRP A 46 6.18 -14.15 -7.86
N ARG A 47 7.34 -14.78 -8.05
CA ARG A 47 7.74 -15.34 -9.34
C ARG A 47 6.75 -16.41 -9.81
N GLY A 48 6.17 -16.19 -10.99
CA GLY A 48 5.21 -17.11 -11.60
C GLY A 48 3.85 -17.16 -10.89
N LEU A 49 3.55 -16.24 -9.98
CA LEU A 49 2.31 -16.17 -9.21
C LEU A 49 1.33 -15.13 -9.78
N ASP A 50 0.05 -15.30 -9.44
CA ASP A 50 -0.99 -14.31 -9.69
C ASP A 50 -1.03 -13.29 -8.54
N VAL A 51 -0.74 -12.03 -8.85
CA VAL A 51 -0.64 -10.93 -7.89
C VAL A 51 -1.83 -9.98 -8.03
N VAL A 52 -2.41 -9.58 -6.91
CA VAL A 52 -3.41 -8.50 -6.82
C VAL A 52 -2.83 -7.35 -6.00
N ASP A 53 -2.81 -6.14 -6.55
CA ASP A 53 -2.38 -4.92 -5.86
C ASP A 53 -3.60 -4.05 -5.55
N VAL A 54 -3.94 -3.95 -4.26
CA VAL A 54 -5.14 -3.25 -3.76
C VAL A 54 -4.80 -1.81 -3.40
N GLY A 55 -5.48 -0.87 -4.05
CA GLY A 55 -5.15 0.55 -3.97
C GLY A 55 -3.92 0.87 -4.82
N CYS A 56 -3.89 0.34 -6.05
CA CYS A 56 -2.73 0.45 -6.93
C CYS A 56 -2.44 1.88 -7.42
N GLY A 57 -3.30 2.85 -7.10
CA GLY A 57 -3.15 4.24 -7.51
C GLY A 57 -3.06 4.39 -9.03
N ASP A 58 -2.07 5.15 -9.48
CA ASP A 58 -1.78 5.34 -10.91
C ASP A 58 -0.98 4.19 -11.56
N GLY A 59 -0.87 3.05 -10.86
CA GLY A 59 -0.21 1.84 -11.35
C GLY A 59 1.32 1.87 -11.28
N PHE A 60 1.91 2.76 -10.48
CA PHE A 60 3.36 2.95 -10.40
C PHE A 60 4.13 1.65 -10.08
N HIS A 61 3.60 0.82 -9.20
CA HIS A 61 4.26 -0.40 -8.74
C HIS A 61 3.92 -1.65 -9.56
N LEU A 62 2.86 -1.64 -10.36
CA LEU A 62 2.42 -2.81 -11.13
C LEU A 62 3.50 -3.39 -12.06
N PRO A 63 4.30 -2.57 -12.79
CA PRO A 63 5.35 -3.10 -13.65
C PRO A 63 6.47 -3.82 -12.90
N VAL A 64 6.69 -3.51 -11.61
CA VAL A 64 7.72 -4.21 -10.81
C VAL A 64 7.28 -5.65 -10.54
N PHE A 65 6.02 -5.87 -10.19
CA PHE A 65 5.47 -7.22 -10.04
C PHE A 65 5.47 -7.98 -11.37
N ALA A 66 5.08 -7.29 -12.45
CA ALA A 66 4.89 -7.90 -13.77
C ALA A 66 6.16 -8.47 -14.41
N GLN A 67 7.34 -8.06 -13.94
CA GLN A 67 8.61 -8.61 -14.41
C GLN A 67 8.73 -10.12 -14.15
N ASP A 68 8.17 -10.60 -13.06
CA ASP A 68 8.34 -11.97 -12.61
C ASP A 68 7.00 -12.71 -12.37
N ALA A 69 5.90 -11.99 -12.15
CA ALA A 69 4.59 -12.58 -11.91
C ALA A 69 3.99 -13.24 -13.16
N ALA A 70 3.16 -14.26 -12.98
CA ALA A 70 2.35 -14.82 -14.06
C ALA A 70 1.31 -13.81 -14.52
N SER A 71 0.61 -13.16 -13.59
CA SER A 71 -0.30 -12.07 -13.85
C SER A 71 -0.31 -11.04 -12.71
N VAL A 72 -0.66 -9.80 -13.05
CA VAL A 72 -0.82 -8.71 -12.08
C VAL A 72 -2.17 -8.02 -12.29
N THR A 73 -2.94 -7.92 -11.24
CA THR A 73 -4.21 -7.18 -11.25
C THR A 73 -4.16 -6.02 -10.28
N GLY A 74 -4.18 -4.79 -10.79
CA GLY A 74 -4.36 -3.59 -9.98
C GLY A 74 -5.85 -3.32 -9.72
N VAL A 75 -6.19 -2.97 -8.49
CA VAL A 75 -7.55 -2.54 -8.11
C VAL A 75 -7.46 -1.16 -7.46
N GLU A 76 -8.20 -0.18 -8.01
CA GLU A 76 -8.17 1.21 -7.55
C GLU A 76 -9.60 1.77 -7.53
N PRO A 77 -10.04 2.42 -6.42
CA PRO A 77 -11.40 2.95 -6.33
C PRO A 77 -11.61 4.29 -7.05
N HIS A 78 -10.56 5.04 -7.41
CA HIS A 78 -10.68 6.36 -8.00
C HIS A 78 -10.58 6.32 -9.52
N PRO A 79 -11.69 6.56 -10.28
CA PRO A 79 -11.71 6.37 -11.73
C PRO A 79 -10.60 7.12 -12.49
N PRO A 80 -10.23 8.38 -12.16
CA PRO A 80 -9.13 9.06 -12.82
C PRO A 80 -7.78 8.34 -12.66
N LEU A 81 -7.52 7.70 -11.51
CA LEU A 81 -6.29 6.93 -11.30
C LEU A 81 -6.33 5.59 -12.01
N VAL A 82 -7.50 4.95 -12.11
CA VAL A 82 -7.69 3.74 -12.92
C VAL A 82 -7.27 3.99 -14.38
N GLU A 83 -7.72 5.11 -14.96
CA GLU A 83 -7.34 5.45 -16.34
C GLU A 83 -5.84 5.75 -16.47
N ARG A 84 -5.22 6.41 -15.48
CA ARG A 84 -3.77 6.62 -15.44
C ARG A 84 -3.01 5.29 -15.33
N ALA A 85 -3.46 4.39 -14.47
CA ALA A 85 -2.87 3.07 -14.31
C ALA A 85 -2.94 2.25 -15.60
N LYS A 86 -4.10 2.22 -16.26
CA LYS A 86 -4.26 1.58 -17.58
C LYS A 86 -3.34 2.18 -18.62
N ALA A 87 -3.24 3.51 -18.68
CA ALA A 87 -2.36 4.19 -19.62
C ALA A 87 -0.88 3.86 -19.37
N ARG A 88 -0.46 3.82 -18.09
CA ARG A 88 0.91 3.47 -17.68
C ARG A 88 1.29 2.05 -18.05
N THR A 89 0.34 1.12 -17.96
CA THR A 89 0.60 -0.32 -18.09
C THR A 89 0.16 -0.92 -19.42
N ARG A 90 -0.31 -0.11 -20.38
CA ARG A 90 -0.91 -0.55 -21.64
C ARG A 90 -0.03 -1.48 -22.48
N ASP A 91 1.29 -1.31 -22.38
CA ASP A 91 2.28 -2.06 -23.16
C ASP A 91 2.84 -3.28 -22.36
N VAL A 92 2.19 -3.67 -21.25
CA VAL A 92 2.58 -4.81 -20.41
C VAL A 92 1.45 -5.83 -20.40
N ASP A 93 1.62 -6.93 -21.13
CA ASP A 93 0.56 -7.89 -21.47
C ASP A 93 -0.05 -8.61 -20.26
N ASN A 94 0.72 -8.83 -19.19
CA ASN A 94 0.30 -9.56 -18.00
C ASN A 94 -0.26 -8.65 -16.90
N ILE A 95 -0.57 -7.37 -17.19
CA ILE A 95 -1.23 -6.45 -16.26
C ILE A 95 -2.69 -6.22 -16.66
N ARG A 96 -3.57 -6.18 -15.66
CA ARG A 96 -4.96 -5.73 -15.77
C ARG A 96 -5.26 -4.73 -14.66
N VAL A 97 -6.11 -3.74 -14.94
CA VAL A 97 -6.52 -2.74 -13.93
C VAL A 97 -8.05 -2.66 -13.90
N HIS A 98 -8.60 -2.76 -12.69
CA HIS A 98 -10.03 -2.69 -12.42
C HIS A 98 -10.36 -1.56 -11.46
N GLU A 99 -11.52 -0.95 -11.67
CA GLU A 99 -12.13 -0.06 -10.68
C GLU A 99 -12.76 -0.89 -9.56
N GLY A 100 -12.42 -0.59 -8.30
CA GLY A 100 -12.98 -1.30 -7.14
C GLY A 100 -12.33 -0.87 -5.83
N GLY A 101 -13.03 -1.10 -4.72
CA GLY A 101 -12.54 -0.83 -3.37
C GLY A 101 -12.07 -2.10 -2.67
N ALA A 102 -11.20 -1.92 -1.65
CA ALA A 102 -10.66 -3.03 -0.87
C ALA A 102 -11.73 -3.88 -0.17
N GLN A 103 -12.86 -3.27 0.20
CA GLN A 103 -13.97 -3.97 0.88
C GLN A 103 -14.85 -4.81 -0.06
N ARG A 104 -14.65 -4.67 -1.37
CA ARG A 104 -15.36 -5.43 -2.40
C ARG A 104 -14.54 -5.45 -3.68
N LEU A 105 -13.65 -6.41 -3.75
CA LEU A 105 -12.79 -6.59 -4.92
C LEU A 105 -13.60 -7.17 -6.10
N PRO A 106 -13.49 -6.60 -7.31
CA PRO A 106 -14.18 -7.09 -8.51
C PRO A 106 -13.51 -8.35 -9.09
N LEU A 107 -13.20 -9.31 -8.23
CA LEU A 107 -12.42 -10.51 -8.54
C LEU A 107 -13.13 -11.75 -8.00
N SER A 108 -12.88 -12.90 -8.63
CA SER A 108 -13.41 -14.19 -8.21
C SER A 108 -12.72 -14.70 -6.94
N ASP A 109 -13.38 -15.60 -6.22
CA ASP A 109 -12.81 -16.32 -5.09
C ASP A 109 -11.60 -17.15 -5.53
N GLY A 110 -10.53 -17.16 -4.72
CA GLY A 110 -9.38 -18.00 -4.94
C GLY A 110 -8.65 -17.75 -6.27
N CYS A 111 -8.56 -16.51 -6.72
CA CYS A 111 -7.92 -16.15 -7.98
C CYS A 111 -6.48 -15.63 -7.82
N ALA A 112 -6.02 -15.34 -6.59
CA ALA A 112 -4.72 -14.75 -6.32
C ALA A 112 -3.85 -15.62 -5.41
N ASP A 113 -2.54 -15.60 -5.63
CA ASP A 113 -1.54 -16.19 -4.75
C ASP A 113 -0.95 -15.16 -3.79
N LEU A 114 -0.86 -13.90 -4.23
CA LEU A 114 -0.44 -12.77 -3.43
C LEU A 114 -1.43 -11.63 -3.57
N VAL A 115 -1.95 -11.14 -2.45
CA VAL A 115 -2.62 -9.83 -2.35
C VAL A 115 -1.64 -8.87 -1.69
N HIS A 116 -1.34 -7.78 -2.36
CA HIS A 116 -0.47 -6.73 -1.87
C HIS A 116 -1.27 -5.44 -1.68
N ALA A 117 -0.90 -4.64 -0.70
CA ALA A 117 -1.34 -3.26 -0.56
C ALA A 117 -0.18 -2.43 0.00
N ARG A 118 0.04 -1.23 -0.54
CA ARG A 118 1.06 -0.31 -0.05
C ARG A 118 0.45 1.05 0.26
N THR A 119 0.53 1.47 1.52
CA THR A 119 -0.04 2.72 2.02
C THR A 119 -1.48 2.97 1.54
N ALA A 120 -2.28 1.91 1.52
CA ALA A 120 -3.62 1.91 0.97
C ALA A 120 -4.58 1.09 1.83
N TYR A 121 -5.69 1.68 2.29
CA TYR A 121 -6.81 1.10 3.02
C TYR A 121 -6.47 0.38 4.36
N PHE A 122 -5.42 -0.42 4.41
CA PHE A 122 -5.08 -1.28 5.55
C PHE A 122 -4.22 -0.56 6.59
N PHE A 123 -4.83 0.42 7.29
CA PHE A 123 -4.13 1.28 8.25
C PHE A 123 -4.33 0.86 9.72
N GLY A 124 -5.00 -0.28 9.99
CA GLY A 124 -5.30 -0.79 11.32
C GLY A 124 -6.80 -1.03 11.55
N PRO A 125 -7.31 -0.85 12.77
CA PRO A 125 -8.72 -1.10 13.10
C PRO A 125 -9.67 -0.39 12.14
N GLY A 126 -10.69 -1.14 11.65
CA GLY A 126 -11.64 -0.68 10.64
C GLY A 126 -11.36 -1.20 9.23
N CYS A 127 -10.20 -1.82 8.98
CA CYS A 127 -9.88 -2.44 7.69
C CYS A 127 -10.35 -3.91 7.57
N GLU A 128 -11.04 -4.46 8.57
CA GLU A 128 -11.50 -5.85 8.61
C GLU A 128 -12.31 -6.29 7.39
N PRO A 129 -13.20 -5.45 6.80
CA PRO A 129 -13.88 -5.81 5.57
C PRO A 129 -12.93 -6.08 4.39
N GLY A 130 -11.84 -5.31 4.30
CA GLY A 130 -10.80 -5.53 3.29
C GLY A 130 -9.98 -6.79 3.57
N LEU A 131 -9.71 -7.10 4.85
CA LEU A 131 -9.05 -8.36 5.23
C LEU A 131 -9.90 -9.56 4.80
N THR A 132 -11.21 -9.49 4.99
CA THR A 132 -12.16 -10.53 4.56
C THR A 132 -12.16 -10.70 3.04
N GLU A 133 -12.16 -9.61 2.28
CA GLU A 133 -12.11 -9.65 0.82
C GLU A 133 -10.78 -10.18 0.30
N ALA A 134 -9.66 -9.78 0.91
CA ALA A 134 -8.34 -10.33 0.58
C ALA A 134 -8.32 -11.85 0.82
N ASP A 135 -8.85 -12.31 1.94
CA ASP A 135 -8.96 -13.75 2.22
C ASP A 135 -9.86 -14.47 1.21
N ARG A 136 -10.94 -13.84 0.74
CA ARG A 136 -11.82 -14.43 -0.27
C ARG A 136 -11.10 -14.66 -1.59
N VAL A 137 -10.37 -13.65 -2.07
CA VAL A 137 -9.69 -13.75 -3.39
C VAL A 137 -8.40 -14.56 -3.34
N LEU A 138 -7.79 -14.74 -2.17
CA LEU A 138 -6.59 -15.58 -2.02
C LEU A 138 -6.92 -17.07 -2.16
N ARG A 139 -6.05 -17.78 -2.87
CA ARG A 139 -6.00 -19.24 -2.84
C ARG A 139 -5.57 -19.75 -1.47
N PRO A 140 -5.95 -20.97 -1.07
CA PRO A 140 -5.35 -21.61 0.10
C PRO A 140 -3.81 -21.62 -0.01
N GLY A 141 -3.12 -21.20 1.05
CA GLY A 141 -1.66 -21.02 1.07
C GLY A 141 -1.14 -19.69 0.52
N GLY A 142 -1.99 -18.91 -0.14
CA GLY A 142 -1.65 -17.56 -0.61
C GLY A 142 -1.39 -16.58 0.53
N ALA A 143 -0.79 -15.44 0.22
CA ALA A 143 -0.36 -14.44 1.20
C ALA A 143 -1.05 -13.09 0.99
N LEU A 144 -1.39 -12.42 2.11
CA LEU A 144 -1.70 -10.99 2.15
C LEU A 144 -0.47 -10.27 2.72
N ALA A 145 0.08 -9.34 1.94
CA ALA A 145 1.23 -8.52 2.30
C ALA A 145 0.85 -7.04 2.28
N ILE A 146 0.93 -6.39 3.43
CA ILE A 146 0.58 -4.97 3.62
C ILE A 146 1.85 -4.20 3.95
N VAL A 147 2.20 -3.22 3.13
CA VAL A 147 3.29 -2.28 3.37
C VAL A 147 2.71 -0.96 3.85
N ASP A 148 3.07 -0.55 5.05
CA ASP A 148 2.59 0.70 5.65
C ASP A 148 3.74 1.43 6.36
N LEU A 149 3.57 2.75 6.55
CA LEU A 149 4.53 3.60 7.26
C LEU A 149 4.65 3.18 8.73
N ASP A 150 5.87 3.12 9.26
CA ASP A 150 6.10 2.86 10.68
C ASP A 150 6.08 4.15 11.50
N GLY A 151 4.93 4.45 12.12
CA GLY A 151 4.80 5.61 13.00
C GLY A 151 5.73 5.61 14.23
N ALA A 152 6.36 4.47 14.55
CA ALA A 152 7.36 4.40 15.61
C ALA A 152 8.78 4.76 15.13
N ALA A 153 9.01 4.89 13.82
CA ALA A 153 10.33 5.17 13.24
C ALA A 153 10.55 6.68 12.97
N PRO A 154 11.41 7.37 13.76
CA PRO A 154 11.71 8.77 13.52
C PRO A 154 12.63 8.97 12.29
N PRO A 155 12.64 10.16 11.66
CA PRO A 155 11.83 11.35 11.99
C PRO A 155 10.40 11.27 11.44
N TYR A 156 10.17 10.55 10.32
CA TYR A 156 8.89 10.54 9.60
C TYR A 156 7.72 10.06 10.48
N GLY A 157 7.90 8.96 11.21
CA GLY A 157 6.86 8.43 12.09
C GLY A 157 6.43 9.39 13.19
N ARG A 158 7.36 10.21 13.71
CA ARG A 158 7.02 11.26 14.67
C ARG A 158 6.12 12.33 14.02
N TRP A 159 6.46 12.79 12.81
CA TRP A 159 5.62 13.76 12.09
C TRP A 159 4.23 13.20 11.79
N LEU A 160 4.16 11.93 11.38
CA LEU A 160 2.89 11.21 11.16
C LEU A 160 2.03 11.16 12.43
N CYS A 161 2.61 10.80 13.58
CA CYS A 161 1.89 10.77 14.85
C CYS A 161 1.42 12.16 15.31
N ASP A 162 2.17 13.21 15.00
CA ASP A 162 1.79 14.58 15.34
C ASP A 162 0.70 15.14 14.40
N ASP A 163 0.63 14.66 13.17
CA ASP A 163 -0.32 15.12 12.15
C ASP A 163 -1.66 14.38 12.25
N VAL A 164 -1.62 13.07 12.36
CA VAL A 164 -2.82 12.22 12.40
C VAL A 164 -3.32 12.06 13.83
N ARG A 165 -4.35 12.86 14.16
CA ARG A 165 -4.92 12.86 15.50
C ARG A 165 -5.42 11.48 15.91
N GLY A 166 -4.88 10.97 17.03
CA GLY A 166 -5.28 9.67 17.58
C GLY A 166 -4.60 8.46 16.92
N TYR A 167 -3.67 8.68 15.99
CA TYR A 167 -2.85 7.60 15.47
C TYR A 167 -1.92 7.08 16.56
N ASP A 168 -2.02 5.77 16.85
CA ASP A 168 -1.19 5.07 17.82
C ASP A 168 -0.50 3.88 17.13
N PRO A 169 0.81 3.98 16.83
CA PRO A 169 1.55 2.92 16.14
C PRO A 169 1.61 1.61 16.93
N VAL A 170 1.45 1.66 18.27
CA VAL A 170 1.42 0.47 19.12
C VAL A 170 0.07 -0.22 19.00
N ALA A 171 -1.02 0.54 19.02
CA ALA A 171 -2.36 -0.01 18.81
C ALA A 171 -2.53 -0.61 17.40
N VAL A 172 -1.98 0.02 16.37
CA VAL A 172 -1.97 -0.52 15.01
C VAL A 172 -1.18 -1.83 14.95
N GLN A 173 0.01 -1.88 15.55
CA GLN A 173 0.79 -3.12 15.61
C GLN A 173 0.02 -4.24 16.28
N ARG A 174 -0.56 -3.98 17.47
CA ARG A 174 -1.36 -4.96 18.21
C ARG A 174 -2.54 -5.47 17.37
N PHE A 175 -3.23 -4.58 16.65
CA PHE A 175 -4.33 -4.98 15.77
C PHE A 175 -3.86 -6.02 14.74
N PHE A 176 -2.76 -5.78 14.02
CA PHE A 176 -2.26 -6.72 13.03
C PHE A 176 -1.77 -8.03 13.68
N ASP A 177 -1.13 -7.97 14.85
CA ASP A 177 -0.74 -9.18 15.61
C ASP A 177 -1.97 -10.03 15.97
N GLU A 178 -3.06 -9.40 16.45
CA GLU A 178 -4.34 -10.06 16.77
C GLU A 178 -5.04 -10.62 15.52
N GLN A 179 -4.84 -10.01 14.35
CA GLN A 179 -5.31 -10.53 13.05
C GLN A 179 -4.41 -11.65 12.49
N GLY A 180 -3.38 -12.08 13.20
CA GLY A 180 -2.47 -13.18 12.82
C GLY A 180 -1.40 -12.80 11.80
N PHE A 181 -1.04 -11.52 11.69
CA PHE A 181 0.08 -11.08 10.85
C PHE A 181 1.41 -11.23 11.59
N SER A 182 2.45 -11.63 10.87
CA SER A 182 3.84 -11.34 11.22
C SER A 182 4.25 -9.97 10.67
N THR A 183 5.18 -9.30 11.35
CA THR A 183 5.62 -7.95 10.94
C THR A 183 7.13 -7.87 10.82
N VAL A 184 7.61 -7.41 9.67
CA VAL A 184 9.00 -7.04 9.42
C VAL A 184 9.11 -5.52 9.39
N ARG A 185 10.03 -4.94 10.18
CA ARG A 185 10.35 -3.50 10.13
C ARG A 185 11.46 -3.26 9.13
N ILE A 186 11.25 -2.25 8.29
CA ILE A 186 12.13 -1.90 7.18
C ILE A 186 12.58 -0.45 7.37
N ALA A 187 13.89 -0.23 7.40
CA ALA A 187 14.47 1.10 7.36
C ALA A 187 14.88 1.42 5.93
N THR A 188 14.40 2.52 5.39
CA THR A 188 14.76 3.00 4.07
C THR A 188 14.96 4.52 4.05
N VAL A 189 15.22 5.07 2.89
CA VAL A 189 15.43 6.51 2.70
C VAL A 189 14.60 6.96 1.50
N TRP A 190 13.80 8.01 1.71
CA TRP A 190 13.26 8.78 0.61
C TRP A 190 14.35 9.72 0.10
N ARG A 191 14.65 9.65 -1.18
CA ARG A 191 15.69 10.49 -1.81
C ARG A 191 15.10 11.29 -2.95
N PHE A 192 15.14 12.60 -2.82
CA PHE A 192 14.66 13.55 -3.82
C PHE A 192 15.83 14.10 -4.64
N GLU A 193 15.58 14.37 -5.91
CA GLU A 193 16.57 15.00 -6.78
C GLU A 193 16.81 16.47 -6.41
N ARG A 194 15.76 17.16 -5.98
CA ARG A 194 15.79 18.58 -5.64
C ARG A 194 15.14 18.83 -4.28
N ARG A 195 15.67 19.80 -3.56
CA ARG A 195 15.11 20.25 -2.28
C ARG A 195 13.65 20.71 -2.44
N ALA A 196 13.33 21.43 -3.51
CA ALA A 196 11.98 21.90 -3.79
C ALA A 196 10.95 20.75 -3.93
N ASP A 197 11.37 19.61 -4.46
CA ASP A 197 10.53 18.42 -4.58
C ASP A 197 10.23 17.81 -3.21
N LEU A 198 11.24 17.69 -2.36
CA LEU A 198 11.08 17.25 -0.96
C LEU A 198 10.11 18.14 -0.21
N GLU A 199 10.27 19.46 -0.30
CA GLU A 199 9.40 20.42 0.39
C GLU A 199 7.96 20.36 -0.13
N ALA A 200 7.79 20.24 -1.45
CA ALA A 200 6.47 20.12 -2.07
C ALA A 200 5.76 18.82 -1.62
N VAL A 201 6.48 17.69 -1.58
CA VAL A 201 5.93 16.42 -1.10
C VAL A 201 5.55 16.50 0.37
N LEU A 202 6.40 17.03 1.24
CA LEU A 202 6.06 17.18 2.66
C LEU A 202 4.82 18.07 2.89
N ARG A 203 4.57 19.05 2.01
CA ARG A 203 3.37 19.91 2.10
C ARG A 203 2.09 19.23 1.64
N ILE A 204 2.15 18.17 0.85
CA ILE A 204 0.95 17.38 0.54
C ILE A 204 0.75 16.22 1.52
N GLU A 205 1.84 15.75 2.16
CA GLU A 205 1.78 14.66 3.13
C GLU A 205 1.24 15.10 4.49
N PHE A 206 1.54 16.33 4.92
CA PHE A 206 1.24 16.79 6.27
C PHE A 206 0.48 18.13 6.27
N ALA A 207 -0.30 18.34 7.33
CA ALA A 207 -0.88 19.66 7.61
C ALA A 207 0.23 20.72 7.75
N ALA A 208 -0.06 21.96 7.34
CA ALA A 208 0.93 23.03 7.16
C ALA A 208 1.92 23.18 8.33
N LYS A 209 1.46 23.09 9.59
CA LYS A 209 2.33 23.22 10.77
C LYS A 209 3.36 22.09 10.88
N VAL A 210 2.95 20.86 10.58
CA VAL A 210 3.81 19.68 10.64
C VAL A 210 4.74 19.67 9.43
N ALA A 211 4.23 20.00 8.24
CA ALA A 211 5.00 20.10 7.01
C ALA A 211 6.18 21.10 7.15
N GLU A 212 5.93 22.33 7.61
CA GLU A 212 7.00 23.32 7.76
C GLU A 212 8.02 22.92 8.83
N ARG A 213 7.60 22.26 9.90
CA ARG A 213 8.54 21.68 10.87
C ARG A 213 9.36 20.54 10.24
N ALA A 214 8.76 19.61 9.52
CA ALA A 214 9.46 18.53 8.84
C ALA A 214 10.49 19.06 7.84
N ILE A 215 10.14 20.11 7.10
CA ILE A 215 11.03 20.81 6.18
C ILE A 215 12.22 21.42 6.93
N ALA A 216 11.97 22.12 8.05
CA ALA A 216 13.03 22.74 8.86
C ALA A 216 13.95 21.72 9.53
N GLU A 217 13.42 20.56 9.95
CA GLU A 217 14.19 19.49 10.58
C GLU A 217 14.99 18.63 9.57
N THR A 218 14.66 18.69 8.29
CA THR A 218 15.33 17.90 7.25
C THR A 218 16.44 18.72 6.60
N ALA A 219 17.68 18.27 6.76
CA ALA A 219 18.81 18.81 6.02
C ALA A 219 18.94 18.09 4.67
N GLY A 220 19.21 18.86 3.57
CA GLY A 220 19.43 18.27 2.24
C GLY A 220 18.16 17.76 1.58
N THR A 221 18.25 16.59 0.90
CA THR A 221 17.22 16.02 0.04
C THR A 221 16.83 14.59 0.42
N GLU A 222 17.22 14.13 1.60
CA GLU A 222 16.97 12.76 2.06
C GLU A 222 16.19 12.75 3.37
N ILE A 223 15.26 11.80 3.49
CA ILE A 223 14.47 11.57 4.70
C ILE A 223 14.58 10.09 5.07
N PRO A 224 15.11 9.73 6.26
CA PRO A 224 14.97 8.37 6.79
C PRO A 224 13.50 8.07 7.06
N VAL A 225 13.01 6.96 6.51
CA VAL A 225 11.62 6.52 6.66
C VAL A 225 11.57 5.05 7.04
N GLY A 226 10.81 4.73 8.07
CA GLY A 226 10.51 3.37 8.45
C GLY A 226 9.22 2.87 7.82
N TYR A 227 9.21 1.60 7.43
CA TYR A 227 8.01 0.89 7.01
C TYR A 227 7.81 -0.37 7.82
N ARG A 228 6.56 -0.85 7.85
CA ARG A 228 6.19 -2.17 8.34
C ARG A 228 5.67 -2.97 7.16
N LEU A 229 6.16 -4.18 7.01
CA LEU A 229 5.60 -5.19 6.14
C LEU A 229 4.87 -6.20 7.02
N HIS A 230 3.54 -6.17 6.99
CA HIS A 230 2.68 -7.14 7.66
C HIS A 230 2.35 -8.27 6.69
N VAL A 231 2.61 -9.50 7.07
CA VAL A 231 2.33 -10.68 6.21
C VAL A 231 1.46 -11.67 6.95
N ARG A 232 0.40 -12.13 6.29
CA ARG A 232 -0.46 -13.21 6.77
C ARG A 232 -0.72 -14.20 5.64
N ARG A 233 -0.60 -15.50 5.93
CA ARG A 233 -0.90 -16.55 4.96
C ARG A 233 -2.28 -17.14 5.21
N LYS A 234 -3.04 -17.32 4.13
CA LYS A 234 -4.31 -18.03 4.18
C LYS A 234 -4.03 -19.52 4.45
N PRO A 235 -4.69 -20.14 5.45
CA PRO A 235 -4.52 -21.57 5.71
C PRO A 235 -4.77 -22.42 4.46
N THR A 236 -4.01 -23.50 4.30
CA THR A 236 -4.15 -24.44 3.17
C THR A 236 -5.38 -25.36 3.28
N GLY A 237 -6.17 -25.23 4.37
CA GLY A 237 -7.26 -26.12 4.71
C GLY A 237 -6.77 -27.32 5.54
N ILE A 238 -7.64 -27.82 6.41
CA ILE A 238 -7.39 -29.06 7.16
C ILE A 238 -7.86 -30.19 6.27
N ILE A 239 -6.95 -31.04 5.78
CA ILE A 239 -7.33 -32.35 5.27
C ILE A 239 -7.60 -33.20 6.53
N LEU A 240 -8.89 -33.38 6.87
CA LEU A 240 -9.27 -34.43 7.81
C LEU A 240 -9.04 -35.77 7.09
N LEU A 241 -7.97 -36.46 7.49
CA LEU A 241 -7.73 -37.86 7.11
C LEU A 241 -8.68 -38.77 7.88
#